data_b5afc0a436da21e0a0abd52c4ac07652
#
_entry.id   b5afc0a436da21e0a0abd52c4ac07652
#
_cell.length_a   1.000
_cell.length_b   1.000
_cell.length_c   1.000
_cell.angle_alpha   90.00
_cell.angle_beta   90.00
_cell.angle_gamma   90.00
#
_symmetry.space_group_name_H-M   'P 1'
#
loop_
_entity.id
_entity.type
_entity.pdbx_description
1 polymer ?
#
loop_
_entity_poly.entity_id
_entity_poly.type
_entity_poly.pdbx_seq_one_letter_code
_entity_poly.pdbx_strand_id
1 'polypeptide(L)'
;MKRIILAFVVLLAVVASASVFFTDDGGAVERIVKVLESAEEEVVLVSYSLDEQEIVACLNRLQRKGVKISVLIDSSTVSRVFDKSPEFTVSSDMSTALVHSKFLVVDRRIVVFGTGNFTEGSLREDSNSFMIFESARLAALFLDYYRAIETGNSRGMTRIENMVFFLCPSEEARKRVISELMKARKEIRFGMFAFTDPQVLAALKFCASKGVRIVGVIDSWNDDSPLKDYLTSGMEVSESTSITVHDKTFVIDGRVVITGSANASLSGWGKNREIVAIIESRDLAQEFVNHFEYIREVSK
;
A
#
# COMPACT_ATOMS: atom_id res chain seq x y z
N MET A 1 5.83 -37.32 46.93
CA MET A 1 6.42 -36.26 46.09
C MET A 1 5.73 -36.27 44.72
N LYS A 2 4.75 -35.38 44.46
CA LYS A 2 4.09 -35.27 43.15
C LYS A 2 4.93 -34.36 42.25
N ARG A 3 5.46 -34.90 41.16
CA ARG A 3 6.15 -34.10 40.15
C ARG A 3 5.10 -33.36 39.31
N ILE A 4 5.10 -32.04 39.41
CA ILE A 4 4.34 -31.15 38.54
C ILE A 4 5.17 -31.04 37.23
N ILE A 5 4.65 -31.62 36.15
CA ILE A 5 5.19 -31.41 34.81
C ILE A 5 4.61 -30.09 34.30
N LEU A 6 5.42 -29.05 34.27
CA LEU A 6 5.09 -27.77 33.68
C LEU A 6 5.22 -27.93 32.16
N ALA A 7 4.10 -28.08 31.46
CA ALA A 7 4.10 -28.06 30.00
C ALA A 7 4.32 -26.62 29.53
N PHE A 8 5.51 -26.34 29.02
CA PHE A 8 5.77 -25.10 28.28
C PHE A 8 5.04 -25.21 26.92
N VAL A 9 3.90 -24.55 26.83
CA VAL A 9 3.30 -24.26 25.51
C VAL A 9 4.16 -23.16 24.87
N VAL A 10 5.08 -23.58 24.00
CA VAL A 10 5.75 -22.63 23.08
C VAL A 10 4.69 -22.19 22.08
N LEU A 11 4.11 -21.03 22.32
CA LEU A 11 3.30 -20.36 21.32
C LEU A 11 4.29 -19.92 20.20
N LEU A 12 4.46 -20.75 19.18
CA LEU A 12 5.11 -20.34 17.95
C LEU A 12 4.24 -19.22 17.38
N ALA A 13 4.69 -17.99 17.51
CA ALA A 13 4.15 -16.88 16.74
C ALA A 13 4.32 -17.28 15.28
N VAL A 14 3.22 -17.58 14.61
CA VAL A 14 3.22 -17.76 13.15
C VAL A 14 3.54 -16.39 12.60
N VAL A 15 4.80 -16.16 12.24
CA VAL A 15 5.23 -14.98 11.50
C VAL A 15 4.37 -14.98 10.24
N ALA A 16 3.57 -13.95 10.05
CA ALA A 16 2.77 -13.80 8.84
C ALA A 16 3.73 -13.91 7.64
N SER A 17 3.53 -14.91 6.78
CA SER A 17 4.32 -15.00 5.56
C SER A 17 3.96 -13.79 4.70
N ALA A 18 4.90 -12.87 4.59
CA ALA A 18 4.77 -11.70 3.74
C ALA A 18 5.51 -11.96 2.43
N SER A 19 4.86 -11.69 1.31
CA SER A 19 5.52 -11.58 0.01
C SER A 19 5.15 -10.25 -0.64
N VAL A 20 6.06 -9.69 -1.40
CA VAL A 20 5.83 -8.51 -2.24
C VAL A 20 5.92 -8.91 -3.70
N PHE A 21 5.18 -8.23 -4.55
CA PHE A 21 5.36 -8.27 -5.99
C PHE A 21 5.20 -6.87 -6.56
N PHE A 22 5.84 -6.64 -7.68
CA PHE A 22 5.81 -5.38 -8.40
C PHE A 22 5.08 -5.56 -9.72
N THR A 23 4.33 -4.55 -10.15
CA THR A 23 3.48 -4.67 -11.35
C THR A 23 4.29 -4.67 -12.63
N ASP A 24 5.39 -3.95 -12.65
CA ASP A 24 6.33 -3.89 -13.77
C ASP A 24 7.19 -5.16 -13.96
N ASP A 25 7.22 -6.09 -12.99
CA ASP A 25 7.75 -7.44 -13.19
C ASP A 25 6.85 -8.32 -14.10
N GLY A 26 5.61 -7.85 -14.38
CA GLY A 26 4.57 -8.62 -15.05
C GLY A 26 3.88 -9.63 -14.14
N GLY A 27 2.75 -10.16 -14.59
CA GLY A 27 2.00 -11.20 -13.86
C GLY A 27 1.25 -10.71 -12.60
N ALA A 28 1.09 -9.39 -12.41
CA ALA A 28 0.37 -8.85 -11.26
C ALA A 28 -1.11 -9.28 -11.24
N VAL A 29 -1.76 -9.25 -12.38
CA VAL A 29 -3.16 -9.66 -12.52
C VAL A 29 -3.33 -11.13 -12.18
N GLU A 30 -2.47 -12.01 -12.72
CA GLU A 30 -2.49 -13.45 -12.47
C GLU A 30 -2.27 -13.77 -10.99
N ARG A 31 -1.37 -13.03 -10.30
CA ARG A 31 -1.13 -13.19 -8.85
C ARG A 31 -2.36 -12.80 -8.04
N ILE A 32 -3.02 -11.70 -8.36
CA ILE A 32 -4.24 -11.25 -7.70
C ILE A 32 -5.39 -12.22 -7.98
N VAL A 33 -5.58 -12.64 -9.24
CA VAL A 33 -6.61 -13.61 -9.62
C VAL A 33 -6.40 -14.94 -8.89
N LYS A 34 -5.15 -15.42 -8.79
CA LYS A 34 -4.84 -16.65 -8.03
C LYS A 34 -5.22 -16.54 -6.56
N VAL A 35 -5.01 -15.39 -5.94
CA VAL A 35 -5.46 -15.15 -4.55
C VAL A 35 -6.98 -15.13 -4.48
N LEU A 36 -7.67 -14.45 -5.39
CA LEU A 36 -9.13 -14.43 -5.44
C LEU A 36 -9.72 -15.81 -5.65
N GLU A 37 -9.15 -16.64 -6.54
CA GLU A 37 -9.62 -18.00 -6.83
C GLU A 37 -9.51 -18.96 -5.64
N SER A 38 -8.74 -18.60 -4.61
CA SER A 38 -8.69 -19.35 -3.35
C SER A 38 -9.86 -19.06 -2.40
N ALA A 39 -10.76 -18.14 -2.76
CA ALA A 39 -11.89 -17.75 -1.92
C ALA A 39 -12.98 -18.85 -1.89
N GLU A 40 -13.38 -19.21 -0.68
CA GLU A 40 -14.43 -20.19 -0.41
C GLU A 40 -15.67 -19.53 0.25
N GLU A 41 -15.49 -18.47 1.05
CA GLU A 41 -16.55 -17.85 1.85
C GLU A 41 -16.83 -16.41 1.45
N GLU A 42 -15.82 -15.54 1.50
CA GLU A 42 -16.00 -14.11 1.26
C GLU A 42 -14.78 -13.41 0.65
N VAL A 43 -15.04 -12.38 -0.16
CA VAL A 43 -14.05 -11.41 -0.63
C VAL A 43 -14.54 -10.01 -0.31
N VAL A 44 -13.66 -9.21 0.31
CA VAL A 44 -13.84 -7.76 0.47
C VAL A 44 -12.75 -7.06 -0.33
N LEU A 45 -13.12 -6.16 -1.25
CA LEU A 45 -12.19 -5.37 -2.05
C LEU A 45 -12.50 -3.88 -1.86
N VAL A 46 -11.47 -3.09 -1.57
CA VAL A 46 -11.54 -1.62 -1.51
C VAL A 46 -10.50 -1.06 -2.46
N SER A 47 -10.93 -0.13 -3.31
CA SER A 47 -10.03 0.57 -4.24
C SER A 47 -10.55 1.96 -4.58
N TYR A 48 -9.67 2.83 -5.05
CA TYR A 48 -10.10 4.07 -5.69
C TYR A 48 -10.84 3.76 -6.99
N SER A 49 -10.32 2.82 -7.79
CA SER A 49 -10.93 2.40 -9.06
C SER A 49 -10.73 0.90 -9.29
N LEU A 50 -11.67 0.28 -10.00
CA LEU A 50 -11.64 -1.13 -10.40
C LEU A 50 -12.16 -1.21 -11.85
N ASP A 51 -11.30 -1.59 -12.79
CA ASP A 51 -11.67 -1.79 -14.20
C ASP A 51 -10.86 -2.90 -14.90
N GLU A 52 -9.96 -3.61 -14.16
CA GLU A 52 -9.28 -4.77 -14.72
C GLU A 52 -10.26 -5.91 -14.98
N GLN A 53 -10.42 -6.25 -16.26
CA GLN A 53 -11.45 -7.16 -16.74
C GLN A 53 -11.33 -8.57 -16.13
N GLU A 54 -10.12 -9.09 -15.95
CA GLU A 54 -9.90 -10.44 -15.43
C GLU A 54 -10.27 -10.52 -13.94
N ILE A 55 -10.01 -9.45 -13.18
CA ILE A 55 -10.40 -9.35 -11.76
C ILE A 55 -11.92 -9.32 -11.64
N VAL A 56 -12.61 -8.47 -12.40
CA VAL A 56 -14.09 -8.39 -12.38
C VAL A 56 -14.70 -9.72 -12.81
N ALA A 57 -14.18 -10.35 -13.86
CA ALA A 57 -14.64 -11.66 -14.30
C ALA A 57 -14.42 -12.75 -13.25
N CYS A 58 -13.30 -12.71 -12.53
CA CYS A 58 -13.04 -13.62 -11.41
C CYS A 58 -14.05 -13.42 -10.28
N LEU A 59 -14.29 -12.18 -9.84
CA LEU A 59 -15.28 -11.86 -8.81
C LEU A 59 -16.69 -12.30 -9.22
N ASN A 60 -17.09 -12.12 -10.49
CA ASN A 60 -18.36 -12.62 -11.01
C ASN A 60 -18.46 -14.16 -10.92
N ARG A 61 -17.37 -14.89 -11.29
CA ARG A 61 -17.34 -16.35 -11.15
C ARG A 61 -17.50 -16.80 -9.69
N LEU A 62 -16.83 -16.12 -8.75
CA LEU A 62 -16.92 -16.40 -7.33
C LEU A 62 -18.33 -16.11 -6.78
N GLN A 63 -18.94 -15.00 -7.18
CA GLN A 63 -20.33 -14.66 -6.82
C GLN A 63 -21.32 -15.77 -7.26
N ARG A 64 -21.18 -16.28 -8.49
CA ARG A 64 -22.03 -17.39 -8.99
C ARG A 64 -21.80 -18.70 -8.24
N LYS A 65 -20.63 -18.92 -7.66
CA LYS A 65 -20.32 -20.06 -6.79
C LYS A 65 -20.83 -19.89 -5.36
N GLY A 66 -21.41 -18.74 -5.01
CA GLY A 66 -21.97 -18.47 -3.69
C GLY A 66 -20.98 -17.79 -2.73
N VAL A 67 -19.79 -17.40 -3.18
CA VAL A 67 -18.87 -16.60 -2.37
C VAL A 67 -19.46 -15.19 -2.20
N LYS A 68 -19.47 -14.69 -0.98
CA LYS A 68 -19.96 -13.33 -0.69
C LYS A 68 -18.93 -12.29 -1.18
N ILE A 69 -19.33 -11.45 -2.13
CA ILE A 69 -18.47 -10.39 -2.67
C ILE A 69 -18.94 -9.02 -2.17
N SER A 70 -18.03 -8.25 -1.58
CA SER A 70 -18.25 -6.87 -1.14
C SER A 70 -17.18 -5.97 -1.74
N VAL A 71 -17.56 -5.04 -2.59
CA VAL A 71 -16.64 -4.11 -3.26
C VAL A 71 -17.00 -2.68 -2.90
N LEU A 72 -16.01 -1.90 -2.48
CA LEU A 72 -16.16 -0.48 -2.16
C LEU A 72 -15.20 0.33 -3.04
N ILE A 73 -15.75 1.21 -3.87
CA ILE A 73 -15.03 2.04 -4.85
C ILE A 73 -15.34 3.51 -4.57
N ASP A 74 -14.38 4.39 -4.87
CA ASP A 74 -14.61 5.83 -4.80
C ASP A 74 -15.77 6.27 -5.69
N SER A 75 -16.62 7.15 -5.20
CA SER A 75 -17.82 7.60 -5.91
C SER A 75 -17.53 8.26 -7.26
N SER A 76 -16.35 8.88 -7.41
CA SER A 76 -15.95 9.55 -8.66
C SER A 76 -15.53 8.58 -9.77
N THR A 77 -15.25 7.31 -9.44
CA THR A 77 -14.76 6.30 -10.40
C THR A 77 -15.65 5.07 -10.49
N VAL A 78 -16.71 5.01 -9.70
CA VAL A 78 -17.60 3.84 -9.60
C VAL A 78 -18.21 3.42 -10.96
N SER A 79 -18.39 4.35 -11.91
CA SER A 79 -18.89 4.04 -13.26
C SER A 79 -17.98 3.07 -14.01
N ARG A 80 -16.67 3.13 -13.79
CA ARG A 80 -15.70 2.27 -14.49
C ARG A 80 -15.92 0.78 -14.21
N VAL A 81 -16.29 0.42 -12.97
CA VAL A 81 -16.59 -0.98 -12.64
C VAL A 81 -17.90 -1.43 -13.27
N PHE A 82 -18.89 -0.55 -13.38
CA PHE A 82 -20.15 -0.88 -14.04
C PHE A 82 -19.99 -1.12 -15.54
N ASP A 83 -19.03 -0.46 -16.20
CA ASP A 83 -18.70 -0.71 -17.60
C ASP A 83 -18.15 -2.14 -17.83
N LYS A 84 -17.69 -2.81 -16.75
CA LYS A 84 -17.23 -4.22 -16.79
C LYS A 84 -18.32 -5.22 -16.39
N SER A 85 -19.57 -4.79 -16.25
CA SER A 85 -20.72 -5.65 -15.95
C SER A 85 -20.56 -6.52 -14.68
N PRO A 86 -20.41 -5.91 -13.49
CA PRO A 86 -20.28 -6.66 -12.22
C PRO A 86 -21.62 -7.34 -11.87
N GLU A 87 -21.54 -8.59 -11.41
CA GLU A 87 -22.69 -9.37 -10.89
C GLU A 87 -22.73 -9.35 -9.35
N PHE A 88 -21.86 -8.59 -8.73
CA PHE A 88 -21.72 -8.42 -7.28
C PHE A 88 -22.12 -7.01 -6.84
N THR A 89 -22.32 -6.84 -5.53
CA THR A 89 -22.66 -5.52 -4.97
C THR A 89 -21.43 -4.62 -4.97
N VAL A 90 -21.59 -3.43 -5.55
CA VAL A 90 -20.62 -2.34 -5.48
C VAL A 90 -21.19 -1.21 -4.64
N SER A 91 -20.48 -0.84 -3.59
CA SER A 91 -20.76 0.32 -2.74
C SER A 91 -19.78 1.45 -2.99
N SER A 92 -20.15 2.67 -2.63
CA SER A 92 -19.26 3.83 -2.67
C SER A 92 -19.46 4.70 -1.43
N ASP A 93 -18.35 5.32 -0.97
CA ASP A 93 -18.42 6.36 0.06
C ASP A 93 -19.01 7.65 -0.57
N MET A 94 -20.05 8.19 0.03
CA MET A 94 -20.70 9.42 -0.40
C MET A 94 -20.03 10.67 0.18
N SER A 95 -18.92 10.55 0.86
CA SER A 95 -18.16 11.69 1.39
C SER A 95 -17.38 12.43 0.29
N THR A 96 -16.90 13.63 0.61
CA THR A 96 -16.00 14.40 -0.29
C THR A 96 -14.54 13.97 -0.21
N ALA A 97 -14.22 13.04 0.68
CA ALA A 97 -12.89 12.45 0.81
C ALA A 97 -12.76 11.29 -0.17
N LEU A 98 -11.63 11.16 -0.84
CA LEU A 98 -11.40 10.03 -1.74
C LEU A 98 -11.28 8.73 -0.94
N VAL A 99 -11.93 7.68 -1.40
CA VAL A 99 -11.60 6.29 -1.04
C VAL A 99 -10.36 5.90 -1.83
N HIS A 100 -9.18 6.13 -1.25
CA HIS A 100 -7.94 5.94 -1.99
C HIS A 100 -7.10 4.76 -1.45
N SER A 101 -7.60 4.00 -0.49
CA SER A 101 -7.04 2.71 -0.08
C SER A 101 -7.15 1.68 -1.20
N LYS A 102 -6.18 0.75 -1.28
CA LYS A 102 -6.15 -0.33 -2.26
C LYS A 102 -5.82 -1.63 -1.54
N PHE A 103 -6.85 -2.43 -1.27
CA PHE A 103 -6.67 -3.73 -0.64
C PHE A 103 -7.79 -4.71 -0.96
N LEU A 104 -7.52 -5.99 -0.78
CA LEU A 104 -8.53 -7.04 -0.73
C LEU A 104 -8.26 -7.99 0.45
N VAL A 105 -9.34 -8.56 0.96
CA VAL A 105 -9.31 -9.59 2.00
C VAL A 105 -10.08 -10.80 1.50
N VAL A 106 -9.46 -11.99 1.60
CA VAL A 106 -10.07 -13.27 1.23
C VAL A 106 -10.24 -14.12 2.49
N ASP A 107 -11.47 -14.61 2.71
CA ASP A 107 -11.84 -15.58 3.76
C ASP A 107 -11.32 -15.22 5.16
N ARG A 108 -11.26 -13.92 5.48
CA ARG A 108 -10.71 -13.39 6.76
C ARG A 108 -9.31 -13.91 7.09
N ARG A 109 -8.55 -14.30 6.09
CA ARG A 109 -7.25 -14.94 6.24
C ARG A 109 -6.16 -14.31 5.40
N ILE A 110 -6.41 -14.03 4.12
CA ILE A 110 -5.43 -13.46 3.20
C ILE A 110 -5.74 -11.98 3.02
N VAL A 111 -4.70 -11.15 3.08
CA VAL A 111 -4.76 -9.72 2.79
C VAL A 111 -3.80 -9.41 1.66
N VAL A 112 -4.29 -8.71 0.64
CA VAL A 112 -3.44 -8.05 -0.37
C VAL A 112 -3.66 -6.56 -0.24
N PHE A 113 -2.59 -5.78 -0.13
CA PHE A 113 -2.68 -4.33 -0.17
C PHE A 113 -1.45 -3.72 -0.84
N GLY A 114 -1.58 -2.51 -1.37
CA GLY A 114 -0.46 -1.90 -2.07
C GLY A 114 -0.70 -0.45 -2.49
N THR A 115 0.13 -0.02 -3.43
CA THR A 115 0.16 1.35 -3.93
C THR A 115 -0.75 1.55 -5.15
N GLY A 116 -1.03 0.49 -5.91
CA GLY A 116 -1.77 0.49 -7.16
C GLY A 116 -3.27 0.22 -7.03
N ASN A 117 -4.06 0.75 -7.96
CA ASN A 117 -5.47 0.42 -8.11
C ASN A 117 -5.64 -0.97 -8.76
N PHE A 118 -6.85 -1.53 -8.66
CA PHE A 118 -7.18 -2.76 -9.39
C PHE A 118 -7.70 -2.43 -10.82
N THR A 119 -6.90 -1.62 -11.54
CA THR A 119 -7.20 -1.17 -12.89
C THR A 119 -6.20 -1.72 -13.89
N GLU A 120 -6.58 -1.78 -15.16
CA GLU A 120 -5.71 -2.23 -16.26
C GLU A 120 -4.39 -1.44 -16.27
N GLY A 121 -4.44 -0.10 -16.29
CA GLY A 121 -3.25 0.75 -16.27
C GLY A 121 -2.37 0.49 -15.04
N SER A 122 -2.95 0.48 -13.83
CA SER A 122 -2.17 0.28 -12.59
C SER A 122 -1.52 -1.09 -12.46
N LEU A 123 -2.09 -2.14 -13.08
CA LEU A 123 -1.61 -3.51 -12.92
C LEU A 123 -0.73 -3.98 -14.09
N ARG A 124 -0.76 -3.26 -15.24
CA ARG A 124 -0.05 -3.68 -16.46
C ARG A 124 0.95 -2.65 -16.99
N GLU A 125 0.79 -1.36 -16.64
CA GLU A 125 1.55 -0.26 -17.23
C GLU A 125 2.34 0.56 -16.19
N ASP A 126 1.74 0.80 -15.00
CA ASP A 126 2.36 1.58 -13.94
C ASP A 126 3.31 0.72 -13.10
N SER A 127 4.34 1.33 -12.50
CA SER A 127 5.14 0.71 -11.44
C SER A 127 4.43 0.89 -10.10
N ASN A 128 3.98 -0.23 -9.55
CA ASN A 128 3.33 -0.33 -8.23
C ASN A 128 3.88 -1.50 -7.44
N SER A 129 3.68 -1.47 -6.13
CA SER A 129 3.97 -2.58 -5.23
C SER A 129 2.71 -3.08 -4.53
N PHE A 130 2.59 -4.41 -4.43
CA PHE A 130 1.56 -5.08 -3.65
C PHE A 130 2.17 -6.11 -2.72
N MET A 131 1.65 -6.17 -1.50
CA MET A 131 2.04 -7.16 -0.50
C MET A 131 0.91 -8.15 -0.25
N ILE A 132 1.26 -9.43 -0.09
CA ILE A 132 0.34 -10.51 0.27
C ILE A 132 0.73 -11.00 1.66
N PHE A 133 -0.25 -11.09 2.55
CA PHE A 133 -0.09 -11.63 3.90
C PHE A 133 -1.12 -12.73 4.15
N GLU A 134 -0.69 -13.82 4.74
CA GLU A 134 -1.58 -14.81 5.31
C GLU A 134 -1.63 -14.63 6.83
N SER A 135 -2.65 -13.90 7.32
CA SER A 135 -2.81 -13.56 8.73
C SER A 135 -4.25 -13.19 9.05
N ALA A 136 -4.93 -14.01 9.84
CA ALA A 136 -6.29 -13.72 10.31
C ALA A 136 -6.36 -12.43 11.13
N ARG A 137 -5.30 -12.11 11.89
CA ARG A 137 -5.24 -10.90 12.68
C ARG A 137 -5.14 -9.65 11.80
N LEU A 138 -4.36 -9.72 10.73
CA LEU A 138 -4.24 -8.63 9.76
C LEU A 138 -5.54 -8.51 8.96
N ALA A 139 -6.13 -9.63 8.54
CA ALA A 139 -7.41 -9.64 7.85
C ALA A 139 -8.52 -8.98 8.69
N ALA A 140 -8.59 -9.28 9.98
CA ALA A 140 -9.53 -8.63 10.88
C ALA A 140 -9.34 -7.10 10.93
N LEU A 141 -8.08 -6.62 10.96
CA LEU A 141 -7.78 -5.19 10.92
C LEU A 141 -8.26 -4.54 9.62
N PHE A 142 -8.02 -5.18 8.46
CA PHE A 142 -8.43 -4.64 7.16
C PHE A 142 -9.96 -4.67 6.97
N LEU A 143 -10.65 -5.67 7.51
CA LEU A 143 -12.11 -5.69 7.57
C LEU A 143 -12.67 -4.59 8.48
N ASP A 144 -11.99 -4.27 9.59
CA ASP A 144 -12.34 -3.11 10.40
C ASP A 144 -12.10 -1.78 9.65
N TYR A 145 -11.05 -1.71 8.81
CA TYR A 145 -10.81 -0.56 7.95
C TYR A 145 -11.92 -0.40 6.90
N TYR A 146 -12.33 -1.50 6.26
CA TYR A 146 -13.46 -1.50 5.34
C TYR A 146 -14.72 -0.90 6.00
N ARG A 147 -15.10 -1.40 7.17
CA ARG A 147 -16.26 -0.88 7.94
C ARG A 147 -16.09 0.59 8.34
N ALA A 148 -14.88 0.99 8.71
CA ALA A 148 -14.60 2.37 9.07
C ALA A 148 -14.76 3.33 7.88
N ILE A 149 -14.37 2.90 6.68
CA ILE A 149 -14.57 3.67 5.45
C ILE A 149 -16.08 3.77 5.14
N GLU A 150 -16.83 2.65 5.16
CA GLU A 150 -18.27 2.64 4.92
C GLU A 150 -19.06 3.56 5.87
N THR A 151 -18.64 3.60 7.14
CA THR A 151 -19.34 4.39 8.17
C THR A 151 -18.80 5.81 8.33
N GLY A 152 -17.77 6.21 7.56
CA GLY A 152 -17.13 7.51 7.66
C GLY A 152 -16.30 7.70 8.94
N ASN A 153 -16.04 6.64 9.70
CA ASN A 153 -15.26 6.69 10.93
C ASN A 153 -13.76 6.71 10.64
N SER A 154 -12.98 7.28 11.55
CA SER A 154 -11.52 7.15 11.55
C SER A 154 -11.08 6.02 12.47
N ARG A 155 -9.94 5.40 12.15
CA ARG A 155 -9.26 4.44 13.03
C ARG A 155 -7.89 4.97 13.35
N GLY A 156 -7.48 4.84 14.59
CA GLY A 156 -6.12 5.20 15.01
C GLY A 156 -5.08 4.18 14.58
N MET A 157 -3.89 4.34 15.15
CA MET A 157 -2.77 3.43 14.94
C MET A 157 -3.07 2.03 15.48
N THR A 158 -2.73 1.01 14.70
CA THR A 158 -2.76 -0.38 15.15
C THR A 158 -1.40 -1.03 14.95
N ARG A 159 -0.89 -1.71 15.97
CA ARG A 159 0.35 -2.48 15.91
C ARG A 159 0.04 -3.98 15.82
N ILE A 160 0.66 -4.64 14.85
CA ILE A 160 0.65 -6.11 14.69
C ILE A 160 2.11 -6.53 14.51
N GLU A 161 2.66 -7.24 15.51
CA GLU A 161 4.07 -7.71 15.49
C GLU A 161 5.07 -6.58 15.22
N ASN A 162 5.83 -6.68 14.14
CA ASN A 162 6.80 -5.69 13.65
C ASN A 162 6.19 -4.67 12.67
N MET A 163 4.87 -4.62 12.56
CA MET A 163 4.14 -3.73 11.66
C MET A 163 3.29 -2.73 12.42
N VAL A 164 3.20 -1.51 11.91
CA VAL A 164 2.30 -0.47 12.39
C VAL A 164 1.46 0.02 11.22
N PHE A 165 0.16 0.07 11.40
CA PHE A 165 -0.80 0.50 10.39
C PHE A 165 -1.57 1.73 10.86
N PHE A 166 -1.87 2.61 9.92
CA PHE A 166 -2.76 3.75 10.10
C PHE A 166 -3.80 3.74 8.98
N LEU A 167 -5.05 4.00 9.36
CA LEU A 167 -6.10 4.41 8.41
C LEU A 167 -6.20 5.93 8.45
N CYS A 168 -5.89 6.58 7.33
CA CYS A 168 -6.05 8.03 7.18
C CYS A 168 -7.54 8.41 6.93
N PRO A 169 -7.95 9.63 7.28
CA PRO A 169 -7.14 10.77 7.72
C PRO A 169 -6.46 10.55 9.08
N SER A 170 -5.14 10.81 9.16
CA SER A 170 -4.37 10.63 10.39
C SER A 170 -3.12 11.53 10.41
N GLU A 171 -3.18 12.60 11.19
CA GLU A 171 -1.99 13.44 11.44
C GLU A 171 -0.91 12.66 12.21
N GLU A 172 -1.30 11.66 12.98
CA GLU A 172 -0.37 10.74 13.66
C GLU A 172 0.44 9.92 12.65
N ALA A 173 -0.19 9.44 11.55
CA ALA A 173 0.51 8.74 10.48
C ALA A 173 1.62 9.62 9.88
N ARG A 174 1.31 10.87 9.52
CA ARG A 174 2.26 11.84 9.00
C ARG A 174 3.45 12.06 9.95
N LYS A 175 3.15 12.35 11.22
CA LYS A 175 4.18 12.55 12.26
C LYS A 175 5.04 11.31 12.43
N ARG A 176 4.43 10.13 12.37
CA ARG A 176 5.16 8.87 12.52
C ARG A 176 6.06 8.61 11.31
N VAL A 177 5.60 8.83 10.08
CA VAL A 177 6.44 8.74 8.87
C VAL A 177 7.65 9.66 9.00
N ILE A 178 7.45 10.94 9.31
CA ILE A 178 8.53 11.91 9.52
C ILE A 178 9.50 11.43 10.62
N SER A 179 8.96 10.93 11.74
CA SER A 179 9.78 10.40 12.84
C SER A 179 10.64 9.21 12.42
N GLU A 180 10.11 8.31 11.58
CA GLU A 180 10.90 7.17 11.08
C GLU A 180 11.99 7.64 10.11
N LEU A 181 11.68 8.55 9.17
CA LEU A 181 12.68 9.14 8.28
C LEU A 181 13.84 9.79 9.07
N MET A 182 13.51 10.55 10.12
CA MET A 182 14.51 11.22 10.98
C MET A 182 15.42 10.26 11.77
N LYS A 183 15.08 8.96 11.85
CA LYS A 183 15.92 7.94 12.47
C LYS A 183 16.99 7.37 11.54
N ALA A 184 16.91 7.67 10.24
CA ALA A 184 17.87 7.18 9.25
C ALA A 184 19.30 7.51 9.64
N ARG A 185 20.23 6.56 9.39
CA ARG A 185 21.66 6.69 9.70
C ARG A 185 22.55 6.54 8.48
N LYS A 186 22.08 5.84 7.46
CA LYS A 186 22.87 5.50 6.26
C LYS A 186 22.20 5.98 5.01
N GLU A 187 20.97 5.55 4.76
CA GLU A 187 20.30 5.76 3.49
C GLU A 187 18.77 5.79 3.64
N ILE A 188 18.12 6.66 2.85
CA ILE A 188 16.69 6.61 2.58
C ILE A 188 16.53 6.45 1.07
N ARG A 189 15.79 5.41 0.65
CA ARG A 189 15.35 5.23 -0.74
C ARG A 189 13.85 5.42 -0.84
N PHE A 190 13.37 5.91 -1.98
CA PHE A 190 11.92 6.06 -2.18
C PHE A 190 11.52 6.04 -3.65
N GLY A 191 10.31 5.52 -3.92
CA GLY A 191 9.54 5.73 -5.12
C GLY A 191 8.26 6.48 -4.76
N MET A 192 7.92 7.56 -5.48
CA MET A 192 6.78 8.39 -5.07
C MET A 192 6.05 9.01 -6.26
N PHE A 193 4.75 8.69 -6.37
CA PHE A 193 3.89 9.28 -7.39
C PHE A 193 3.70 10.78 -7.16
N ALA A 194 3.11 11.19 -6.04
CA ALA A 194 2.90 12.59 -5.72
C ALA A 194 3.64 12.97 -4.44
N PHE A 195 4.61 13.88 -4.56
CA PHE A 195 5.41 14.38 -3.44
C PHE A 195 5.19 15.88 -3.28
N THR A 196 4.25 16.27 -2.41
CA THR A 196 3.88 17.67 -2.19
C THR A 196 3.87 18.08 -0.72
N ASP A 197 4.32 17.22 0.21
CA ASP A 197 4.40 17.55 1.63
C ASP A 197 5.73 18.23 1.98
N PRO A 198 5.72 19.53 2.35
CA PRO A 198 6.95 20.25 2.65
C PRO A 198 7.65 19.77 3.94
N GLN A 199 6.92 19.15 4.90
CA GLN A 199 7.55 18.65 6.12
C GLN A 199 8.26 17.31 5.88
N VAL A 200 7.72 16.44 5.01
CA VAL A 200 8.42 15.22 4.59
C VAL A 200 9.68 15.60 3.81
N LEU A 201 9.60 16.58 2.89
CA LEU A 201 10.77 17.10 2.19
C LEU A 201 11.82 17.67 3.17
N ALA A 202 11.39 18.48 4.14
CA ALA A 202 12.30 19.04 5.13
C ALA A 202 13.01 17.95 5.95
N ALA A 203 12.32 16.86 6.29
CA ALA A 203 12.92 15.70 6.95
C ALA A 203 13.99 15.03 6.09
N LEU A 204 13.74 14.81 4.79
CA LEU A 204 14.74 14.26 3.87
C LEU A 204 15.97 15.16 3.75
N LYS A 205 15.76 16.47 3.56
CA LYS A 205 16.86 17.45 3.49
C LYS A 205 17.66 17.55 4.80
N PHE A 206 16.99 17.47 5.93
CA PHE A 206 17.70 17.40 7.22
C PHE A 206 18.56 16.13 7.31
N CYS A 207 18.03 14.97 6.93
CA CYS A 207 18.79 13.71 6.90
C CYS A 207 19.99 13.82 5.95
N ALA A 208 19.81 14.37 4.75
CA ALA A 208 20.88 14.63 3.79
C ALA A 208 21.97 15.53 4.39
N SER A 209 21.61 16.61 5.10
CA SER A 209 22.57 17.51 5.78
C SER A 209 23.37 16.82 6.90
N LYS A 210 22.92 15.68 7.39
CA LYS A 210 23.59 14.82 8.37
C LYS A 210 24.42 13.69 7.73
N GLY A 211 24.54 13.69 6.40
CA GLY A 211 25.30 12.68 5.66
C GLY A 211 24.52 11.40 5.34
N VAL A 212 23.19 11.38 5.56
CA VAL A 212 22.36 10.28 5.10
C VAL A 212 22.19 10.38 3.58
N ARG A 213 22.46 9.31 2.86
CA ARG A 213 22.27 9.24 1.42
C ARG A 213 20.78 9.19 1.09
N ILE A 214 20.30 10.11 0.27
CA ILE A 214 18.90 10.14 -0.18
C ILE A 214 18.85 9.78 -1.65
N VAL A 215 18.16 8.69 -1.98
CA VAL A 215 18.01 8.17 -3.34
C VAL A 215 16.53 8.01 -3.64
N GLY A 216 16.05 8.58 -4.72
CA GLY A 216 14.64 8.51 -5.04
C GLY A 216 14.32 8.56 -6.51
N VAL A 217 13.13 8.06 -6.85
CA VAL A 217 12.47 8.26 -8.13
C VAL A 217 11.11 8.89 -7.87
N ILE A 218 10.83 9.99 -8.56
CA ILE A 218 9.51 10.63 -8.56
C ILE A 218 8.88 10.51 -9.93
N ASP A 219 7.56 10.48 -9.96
CA ASP A 219 6.81 10.51 -11.21
C ASP A 219 6.79 11.91 -11.84
N SER A 220 6.69 12.01 -13.17
CA SER A 220 6.53 13.27 -13.91
C SER A 220 5.27 14.06 -13.50
N TRP A 221 4.31 13.44 -12.83
CA TRP A 221 3.19 14.13 -12.18
C TRP A 221 3.65 15.29 -11.28
N ASN A 222 4.89 15.22 -10.75
CA ASN A 222 5.46 16.26 -9.91
C ASN A 222 5.99 17.48 -10.68
N ASP A 223 5.91 17.52 -12.02
CA ASP A 223 6.44 18.63 -12.83
C ASP A 223 5.89 19.99 -12.42
N ASP A 224 4.61 20.05 -12.11
CA ASP A 224 3.94 21.25 -11.62
C ASP A 224 4.07 21.45 -10.10
N SER A 225 4.78 20.56 -9.39
CA SER A 225 4.97 20.68 -7.94
C SER A 225 6.00 21.74 -7.60
N PRO A 226 5.67 22.70 -6.73
CA PRO A 226 6.63 23.73 -6.28
C PRO A 226 7.79 23.11 -5.47
N LEU A 227 7.72 21.83 -5.12
CA LEU A 227 8.76 21.12 -4.38
C LEU A 227 9.74 20.35 -5.27
N LYS A 228 9.47 20.23 -6.58
CA LYS A 228 10.29 19.44 -7.52
C LYS A 228 11.77 19.83 -7.47
N ASP A 229 12.07 21.10 -7.66
CA ASP A 229 13.45 21.61 -7.66
C ASP A 229 14.15 21.36 -6.32
N TYR A 230 13.40 21.41 -5.23
CA TYR A 230 13.95 21.13 -3.90
C TYR A 230 14.20 19.64 -3.67
N LEU A 231 13.40 18.75 -4.26
CA LEU A 231 13.58 17.30 -4.20
C LEU A 231 14.81 16.88 -4.98
N THR A 232 15.00 17.40 -6.18
CA THR A 232 16.11 17.04 -7.07
C THR A 232 17.43 17.71 -6.69
N SER A 233 17.40 18.82 -5.92
CA SER A 233 18.60 19.56 -5.53
C SER A 233 19.28 18.97 -4.28
N GLY A 234 20.54 18.53 -4.42
CA GLY A 234 21.39 18.07 -3.32
C GLY A 234 21.04 16.67 -2.78
N MET A 235 20.25 15.89 -3.53
CA MET A 235 19.91 14.48 -3.29
C MET A 235 19.99 13.72 -4.61
N GLU A 236 20.13 12.38 -4.55
CA GLU A 236 20.14 11.53 -5.74
C GLU A 236 18.70 11.18 -6.17
N VAL A 237 17.90 12.18 -6.50
CA VAL A 237 16.51 12.00 -6.92
C VAL A 237 16.40 12.23 -8.42
N SER A 238 15.83 11.27 -9.14
CA SER A 238 15.52 11.35 -10.57
C SER A 238 14.01 11.38 -10.77
N GLU A 239 13.61 11.92 -11.90
CA GLU A 239 12.25 11.87 -12.39
C GLU A 239 12.11 10.75 -13.41
N SER A 240 11.00 10.02 -13.36
CA SER A 240 10.64 9.05 -14.38
C SER A 240 9.81 9.70 -15.46
N THR A 241 10.26 9.54 -16.71
CA THR A 241 9.54 10.00 -17.90
C THR A 241 9.15 8.85 -18.84
N SER A 242 9.60 7.63 -18.54
CA SER A 242 9.40 6.44 -19.39
C SER A 242 8.32 5.51 -18.86
N ILE A 243 8.14 5.44 -17.54
CA ILE A 243 7.10 4.65 -16.87
C ILE A 243 6.42 5.50 -15.80
N THR A 244 5.14 5.26 -15.54
CA THR A 244 4.45 5.88 -14.39
C THR A 244 4.94 5.25 -13.09
N VAL A 245 5.65 6.00 -12.27
CA VAL A 245 6.06 5.55 -10.92
C VAL A 245 4.94 5.85 -9.93
N HIS A 246 4.02 4.89 -9.82
CA HIS A 246 2.86 5.05 -8.94
C HIS A 246 3.09 4.49 -7.53
N ASP A 247 4.32 4.19 -7.16
CA ASP A 247 4.71 3.83 -5.79
C ASP A 247 4.51 4.97 -4.78
N LYS A 248 4.40 4.61 -3.51
CA LYS A 248 4.30 5.51 -2.35
C LYS A 248 5.09 4.89 -1.19
N THR A 249 6.40 4.68 -1.44
CA THR A 249 7.21 3.85 -0.55
C THR A 249 8.52 4.53 -0.18
N PHE A 250 8.89 4.43 1.10
CA PHE A 250 10.22 4.75 1.61
C PHE A 250 10.86 3.48 2.20
N VAL A 251 12.16 3.30 1.95
CA VAL A 251 13.00 2.29 2.59
C VAL A 251 14.09 2.97 3.38
N ILE A 252 14.20 2.69 4.67
CA ILE A 252 15.13 3.34 5.60
C ILE A 252 16.17 2.34 6.05
N ASP A 253 17.45 2.64 5.79
CA ASP A 253 18.62 1.87 6.20
C ASP A 253 18.56 0.37 5.80
N GLY A 254 17.82 0.02 4.72
CA GLY A 254 17.58 -1.35 4.30
C GLY A 254 16.89 -2.22 5.35
N ARG A 255 16.03 -1.63 6.20
CA ARG A 255 15.41 -2.31 7.34
C ARG A 255 13.96 -1.97 7.56
N VAL A 256 13.56 -0.73 7.40
CA VAL A 256 12.18 -0.27 7.60
C VAL A 256 11.59 0.11 6.26
N VAL A 257 10.45 -0.46 5.93
CA VAL A 257 9.63 -0.12 4.76
C VAL A 257 8.43 0.67 5.24
N ILE A 258 8.19 1.83 4.66
CA ILE A 258 6.96 2.61 4.82
C ILE A 258 6.27 2.60 3.47
N THR A 259 5.06 2.04 3.39
CA THR A 259 4.34 1.90 2.13
C THR A 259 2.83 1.90 2.34
N GLY A 260 2.07 1.85 1.26
CA GLY A 260 0.61 1.83 1.25
C GLY A 260 0.04 2.71 0.15
N SER A 261 -1.16 3.20 0.35
CA SER A 261 -1.85 4.00 -0.67
C SER A 261 -1.56 5.50 -0.60
N ALA A 262 -1.05 6.00 0.54
CA ALA A 262 -0.91 7.42 0.82
C ALA A 262 0.26 8.05 0.09
N ASN A 263 -0.01 9.02 -0.76
CA ASN A 263 1.00 9.90 -1.32
C ASN A 263 1.64 10.78 -0.21
N ALA A 264 2.88 11.22 -0.39
CA ALA A 264 3.53 12.19 0.48
C ALA A 264 2.92 13.59 0.25
N SER A 265 1.66 13.78 0.64
CA SER A 265 0.86 14.98 0.42
C SER A 265 -0.06 15.27 1.60
N LEU A 266 -0.47 16.54 1.76
CA LEU A 266 -1.42 16.93 2.80
C LEU A 266 -2.76 16.21 2.66
N SER A 267 -3.20 15.96 1.43
CA SER A 267 -4.44 15.20 1.17
C SER A 267 -4.30 13.73 1.53
N GLY A 268 -3.15 13.10 1.25
CA GLY A 268 -2.87 11.72 1.60
C GLY A 268 -2.91 11.47 3.11
N TRP A 269 -2.38 12.40 3.90
CA TRP A 269 -2.41 12.27 5.36
C TRP A 269 -3.70 12.71 6.00
N GLY A 270 -4.29 13.82 5.53
CA GLY A 270 -5.30 14.57 6.28
C GLY A 270 -6.71 14.58 5.69
N LYS A 271 -6.94 14.03 4.48
CA LYS A 271 -8.23 14.09 3.82
C LYS A 271 -8.72 12.73 3.31
N ASN A 272 -7.90 12.05 2.52
CA ASN A 272 -8.29 10.81 1.86
C ASN A 272 -8.39 9.62 2.83
N ARG A 273 -9.14 8.59 2.44
CA ARG A 273 -9.16 7.27 3.10
C ARG A 273 -7.98 6.46 2.55
N GLU A 274 -6.86 6.47 3.29
CA GLU A 274 -5.62 5.82 2.90
C GLU A 274 -5.17 4.81 3.94
N ILE A 275 -4.31 3.89 3.54
CA ILE A 275 -3.56 3.02 4.45
C ILE A 275 -2.10 3.41 4.39
N VAL A 276 -1.48 3.56 5.56
CA VAL A 276 -0.04 3.67 5.73
C VAL A 276 0.43 2.50 6.58
N ALA A 277 1.38 1.73 6.07
CA ALA A 277 2.05 0.65 6.77
C ALA A 277 3.51 0.99 7.02
N ILE A 278 4.00 0.75 8.23
CA ILE A 278 5.42 0.85 8.60
C ILE A 278 5.84 -0.54 9.06
N ILE A 279 6.75 -1.17 8.34
CA ILE A 279 7.12 -2.58 8.50
C ILE A 279 8.60 -2.68 8.75
N GLU A 280 9.00 -3.29 9.86
CA GLU A 280 10.40 -3.57 10.15
C GLU A 280 10.76 -4.97 9.65
N SER A 281 11.37 -5.05 8.45
CA SER A 281 11.81 -6.30 7.82
C SER A 281 12.96 -6.02 6.87
N ARG A 282 14.10 -6.70 7.08
CA ARG A 282 15.26 -6.57 6.18
C ARG A 282 15.02 -7.23 4.84
N ASP A 283 14.37 -8.38 4.84
CA ASP A 283 14.11 -9.14 3.61
C ASP A 283 13.17 -8.35 2.70
N LEU A 284 12.05 -7.85 3.24
CA LEU A 284 11.14 -6.99 2.50
C LEU A 284 11.83 -5.69 2.04
N ALA A 285 12.64 -5.06 2.89
CA ALA A 285 13.37 -3.85 2.53
C ALA A 285 14.34 -4.10 1.36
N GLN A 286 14.99 -5.27 1.31
CA GLN A 286 15.88 -5.62 0.22
C GLN A 286 15.15 -5.81 -1.10
N GLU A 287 13.95 -6.40 -1.09
CA GLU A 287 13.09 -6.52 -2.28
C GLU A 287 12.77 -5.14 -2.87
N PHE A 288 12.34 -4.20 -2.02
CA PHE A 288 12.08 -2.82 -2.45
C PHE A 288 13.35 -2.09 -2.91
N VAL A 289 14.50 -2.31 -2.27
CA VAL A 289 15.78 -1.72 -2.72
C VAL A 289 16.13 -2.20 -4.13
N ASN A 290 16.00 -3.50 -4.40
CA ASN A 290 16.26 -4.07 -5.72
C ASN A 290 15.30 -3.49 -6.78
N HIS A 291 14.03 -3.38 -6.44
CA HIS A 291 13.02 -2.79 -7.31
C HIS A 291 13.31 -1.32 -7.63
N PHE A 292 13.68 -0.51 -6.64
CA PHE A 292 14.02 0.90 -6.87
C PHE A 292 15.28 1.09 -7.71
N GLU A 293 16.25 0.20 -7.64
CA GLU A 293 17.39 0.23 -8.57
C GLU A 293 16.93 -0.05 -10.00
N TYR A 294 16.06 -1.05 -10.20
CA TYR A 294 15.46 -1.34 -11.50
C TYR A 294 14.69 -0.13 -12.05
N ILE A 295 13.78 0.47 -11.27
CA ILE A 295 13.03 1.66 -11.71
C ILE A 295 13.98 2.79 -12.11
N ARG A 296 15.04 3.04 -11.34
CA ARG A 296 16.05 4.07 -11.66
C ARG A 296 16.79 3.82 -12.97
N GLU A 297 16.98 2.56 -13.35
CA GLU A 297 17.63 2.21 -14.61
C GLU A 297 16.70 2.43 -15.80
N VAL A 298 15.44 2.03 -15.69
CA VAL A 298 14.45 2.13 -16.79
C VAL A 298 13.81 3.52 -16.90
N SER A 299 13.94 4.37 -15.87
CA SER A 299 13.42 5.76 -15.84
C SER A 299 14.38 6.77 -16.50
N LYS A 300 15.54 6.34 -16.98
CA LYS A 300 16.51 7.19 -17.69
C LYS A 300 16.16 7.24 -19.19
#